data_ce308ba424bc66bb862eb2b0fc6b9d23
#
_entry.id   ce308ba424bc66bb862eb2b0fc6b9d23
#
_cell.length_a   1.000
_cell.length_b   1.000
_cell.length_c   1.000
_cell.angle_alpha   90.00
_cell.angle_beta   90.00
_cell.angle_gamma   90.00
#
_symmetry.space_group_name_H-M   'P 1'
#
loop_
_entity.id
_entity.type
_entity.pdbx_description
1 polymer ?
#
loop_
_entity_poly.entity_id
_entity_poly.type
_entity_poly.pdbx_seq_one_letter_code
_entity_poly.pdbx_strand_id
1 'polypeptide(L)'
;EVSSVLEVEGKDCPDVEHIQDIVERVLMDNGYVQTAKAYILYRSERSRAREMNTRLMKIYEDITFSSAKDSDIKRENANIDGDTAMGTMLKYGSEGSKQFYQMFVMKPEHARAHASGDIHIHDMDFAPMGTTTCTQIDLIKLFDGGFSTGHGTLREPNDIASYTALACIAIQSNQNDQHGGQSIVNFDYAMAIGVRKTFKRIYRQNLARAVMLLEGESDPESAIKANLQKIEAETGLYPKLEDCEAYFEAELPFLLEHYSQDEAEMRKCQKFAHARACKETDRATYQAMEALIHNLNTMHSRA
;
A
#
# COMPACT_ATOMS: atom_id res chain seq x y z
N GLU A 1 -44.11 22.87 39.04
CA GLU A 1 -42.95 23.26 39.87
C GLU A 1 -41.91 24.06 39.06
N VAL A 2 -41.44 23.58 37.90
CA VAL A 2 -40.46 24.32 37.04
C VAL A 2 -41.03 25.72 36.68
N SER A 3 -42.29 25.81 36.25
CA SER A 3 -42.94 27.10 35.94
C SER A 3 -43.00 28.03 37.16
N SER A 4 -43.29 27.49 38.33
CA SER A 4 -43.35 28.27 39.57
C SER A 4 -41.99 28.84 39.99
N VAL A 5 -40.91 28.08 39.75
CA VAL A 5 -39.54 28.57 40.01
C VAL A 5 -39.17 29.70 39.05
N LEU A 6 -39.49 29.55 37.76
CA LEU A 6 -39.27 30.59 36.75
C LEU A 6 -40.06 31.86 36.99
N GLU A 7 -41.34 31.76 37.46
CA GLU A 7 -42.17 32.88 37.84
C GLU A 7 -41.60 33.65 39.04
N VAL A 8 -41.06 32.94 40.02
CA VAL A 8 -40.43 33.56 41.19
C VAL A 8 -39.11 34.27 40.83
N GLU A 9 -38.36 33.76 39.86
CA GLU A 9 -37.13 34.39 39.39
C GLU A 9 -37.38 35.67 38.55
N GLY A 10 -38.58 35.86 38.02
CA GLY A 10 -39.01 37.09 37.37
C GLY A 10 -38.27 37.50 36.11
N LYS A 11 -37.67 36.55 35.40
CA LYS A 11 -37.00 36.78 34.11
C LYS A 11 -38.00 36.70 32.96
N ASP A 12 -38.19 37.79 32.23
CA ASP A 12 -39.11 37.87 31.08
C ASP A 12 -38.75 36.88 29.93
N CYS A 13 -37.48 36.53 29.80
CA CYS A 13 -37.02 35.57 28.79
C CYS A 13 -35.84 34.73 29.35
N PRO A 14 -36.12 33.60 30.04
CA PRO A 14 -35.07 32.73 30.55
C PRO A 14 -34.39 31.98 29.41
N ASP A 15 -33.06 31.84 29.51
CA ASP A 15 -32.27 31.02 28.60
C ASP A 15 -32.67 29.55 28.72
N VAL A 16 -32.63 28.82 27.60
CA VAL A 16 -32.98 27.40 27.52
C VAL A 16 -32.09 26.54 28.44
N GLU A 17 -30.82 26.87 28.56
CA GLU A 17 -29.91 26.17 29.47
C GLU A 17 -30.30 26.36 30.94
N HIS A 18 -30.71 27.57 31.29
CA HIS A 18 -31.22 27.90 32.63
C HIS A 18 -32.52 27.13 32.96
N ILE A 19 -33.44 27.02 32.00
CA ILE A 19 -34.68 26.24 32.19
C ILE A 19 -34.30 24.75 32.42
N GLN A 20 -33.35 24.22 31.70
CA GLN A 20 -32.88 22.84 31.81
C GLN A 20 -32.24 22.59 33.19
N ASP A 21 -31.46 23.56 33.73
CA ASP A 21 -30.86 23.46 35.06
C ASP A 21 -31.96 23.41 36.15
N ILE A 22 -33.04 24.18 35.98
CA ILE A 22 -34.20 24.12 36.89
C ILE A 22 -34.88 22.75 36.81
N VAL A 23 -35.07 22.20 35.60
CA VAL A 23 -35.67 20.87 35.43
C VAL A 23 -34.84 19.79 36.14
N GLU A 24 -33.53 19.83 36.02
CA GLU A 24 -32.61 18.88 36.69
C GLU A 24 -32.76 18.98 38.22
N ARG A 25 -32.77 20.21 38.74
CA ARG A 25 -32.92 20.47 40.16
C ARG A 25 -34.28 19.97 40.68
N VAL A 26 -35.37 20.34 40.02
CA VAL A 26 -36.72 19.90 40.39
C VAL A 26 -36.87 18.38 40.37
N LEU A 27 -36.29 17.70 39.42
CA LEU A 27 -36.30 16.23 39.37
C LEU A 27 -35.50 15.59 40.54
N MET A 28 -34.38 16.20 40.91
CA MET A 28 -33.57 15.69 42.05
C MET A 28 -34.29 15.98 43.39
N ASP A 29 -34.81 17.15 43.58
CA ASP A 29 -35.48 17.58 44.81
C ASP A 29 -36.76 16.77 45.09
N ASN A 30 -37.45 16.34 44.06
CA ASN A 30 -38.63 15.46 44.14
C ASN A 30 -38.29 13.95 44.19
N GLY A 31 -37.02 13.58 44.31
CA GLY A 31 -36.59 12.20 44.46
C GLY A 31 -36.58 11.36 43.19
N TYR A 32 -36.79 11.97 42.00
CA TYR A 32 -36.74 11.29 40.70
C TYR A 32 -35.30 11.12 40.20
N VAL A 33 -34.41 10.61 41.03
CA VAL A 33 -32.96 10.56 40.83
C VAL A 33 -32.59 9.83 39.51
N GLN A 34 -33.25 8.71 39.18
CA GLN A 34 -32.99 7.98 37.94
C GLN A 34 -33.37 8.76 36.70
N THR A 35 -34.53 9.47 36.77
CA THR A 35 -34.97 10.33 35.68
C THR A 35 -34.06 11.56 35.53
N ALA A 36 -33.66 12.19 36.63
CA ALA A 36 -32.70 13.29 36.63
C ALA A 36 -31.36 12.86 35.97
N LYS A 37 -30.84 11.70 36.36
CA LYS A 37 -29.61 11.15 35.75
C LYS A 37 -29.76 10.93 34.24
N ALA A 38 -30.84 10.31 33.81
CA ALA A 38 -31.11 10.10 32.37
C ALA A 38 -31.25 11.42 31.60
N TYR A 39 -31.89 12.42 32.19
CA TYR A 39 -32.07 13.76 31.62
C TYR A 39 -30.74 14.51 31.49
N ILE A 40 -29.90 14.50 32.52
CA ILE A 40 -28.56 15.11 32.51
C ILE A 40 -27.68 14.48 31.41
N LEU A 41 -27.67 13.15 31.31
CA LEU A 41 -26.93 12.46 30.26
C LEU A 41 -27.42 12.81 28.86
N TYR A 42 -28.75 12.78 28.66
CA TYR A 42 -29.37 13.17 27.38
C TYR A 42 -29.03 14.62 27.00
N ARG A 43 -29.13 15.56 27.96
CA ARG A 43 -28.77 16.97 27.76
C ARG A 43 -27.31 17.14 27.36
N SER A 44 -26.41 16.43 28.06
CA SER A 44 -24.97 16.44 27.76
C SER A 44 -24.69 15.94 26.34
N GLU A 45 -25.32 14.84 25.91
CA GLU A 45 -25.18 14.33 24.54
C GLU A 45 -25.72 15.31 23.50
N ARG A 46 -26.86 15.95 23.74
CA ARG A 46 -27.45 16.95 22.84
C ARG A 46 -26.62 18.21 22.73
N SER A 47 -26.06 18.70 23.84
CA SER A 47 -25.18 19.86 23.83
C SER A 47 -23.89 19.59 23.07
N ARG A 48 -23.31 18.40 23.29
CA ARG A 48 -22.14 17.93 22.55
C ARG A 48 -22.40 17.79 21.04
N ALA A 49 -23.56 17.27 20.65
CA ALA A 49 -23.95 17.17 19.23
C ALA A 49 -24.15 18.53 18.56
N ARG A 50 -24.75 19.51 19.29
CA ARG A 50 -24.89 20.90 18.80
C ARG A 50 -23.56 21.61 18.61
N GLU A 51 -22.66 21.47 19.58
CA GLU A 51 -21.30 22.01 19.52
C GLU A 51 -20.50 21.44 18.34
N MET A 52 -20.60 20.13 18.14
CA MET A 52 -19.97 19.44 17.00
C MET A 52 -20.49 19.98 15.67
N ASN A 53 -21.79 20.04 15.47
CA ASN A 53 -22.38 20.52 14.22
C ASN A 53 -21.96 21.97 13.92
N THR A 54 -21.89 22.82 14.93
CA THR A 54 -21.46 24.21 14.75
C THR A 54 -20.00 24.31 14.34
N ARG A 55 -19.11 23.54 14.98
CA ARG A 55 -17.68 23.52 14.67
C ARG A 55 -17.41 22.94 13.29
N LEU A 56 -18.00 21.79 12.97
CA LEU A 56 -17.85 21.14 11.67
C LEU A 56 -18.38 22.02 10.53
N MET A 57 -19.52 22.69 10.73
CA MET A 57 -20.05 23.60 9.71
C MET A 57 -19.14 24.80 9.45
N LYS A 58 -18.48 25.35 10.46
CA LYS A 58 -17.47 26.41 10.27
C LYS A 58 -16.26 25.93 9.51
N ILE A 59 -15.78 24.70 9.79
CA ILE A 59 -14.67 24.10 9.05
C ILE A 59 -15.08 23.89 7.58
N TYR A 60 -16.29 23.39 7.32
CA TYR A 60 -16.79 23.21 5.96
C TYR A 60 -16.98 24.53 5.22
N GLU A 61 -17.41 25.58 5.91
CA GLU A 61 -17.48 26.93 5.36
C GLU A 61 -16.10 27.44 4.94
N ASP A 62 -15.09 27.27 5.80
CA ASP A 62 -13.71 27.63 5.49
C ASP A 62 -13.18 26.85 4.27
N ILE A 63 -13.33 25.51 4.26
CA ILE A 63 -12.94 24.68 3.12
C ILE A 63 -13.64 25.10 1.83
N THR A 64 -14.91 25.53 1.91
CA THR A 64 -15.70 25.89 0.73
C THR A 64 -15.28 27.23 0.12
N PHE A 65 -15.08 28.25 0.96
CA PHE A 65 -14.99 29.62 0.51
C PHE A 65 -13.59 30.23 0.58
N SER A 66 -12.66 29.62 1.36
CA SER A 66 -11.28 30.09 1.42
C SER A 66 -10.42 29.46 0.32
N SER A 67 -9.47 30.24 -0.21
CA SER A 67 -8.44 29.71 -1.11
C SER A 67 -7.43 28.84 -0.36
N ALA A 68 -6.83 27.86 -1.03
CA ALA A 68 -5.74 27.06 -0.45
C ALA A 68 -4.51 27.91 -0.04
N LYS A 69 -4.38 29.13 -0.57
CA LYS A 69 -3.32 30.07 -0.15
C LYS A 69 -3.59 30.65 1.24
N ASP A 70 -4.85 30.78 1.62
CA ASP A 70 -5.30 31.46 2.83
C ASP A 70 -5.76 30.50 3.94
N SER A 71 -6.00 29.22 3.61
CA SER A 71 -6.46 28.20 4.55
C SER A 71 -5.40 27.13 4.78
N ASP A 72 -4.91 27.00 6.02
CA ASP A 72 -3.97 25.94 6.41
C ASP A 72 -4.61 24.56 6.29
N ILE A 73 -5.90 24.44 6.57
CA ILE A 73 -6.66 23.20 6.43
C ILE A 73 -6.63 22.69 4.98
N LYS A 74 -6.78 23.59 4.00
CA LYS A 74 -6.72 23.22 2.58
C LYS A 74 -5.32 22.80 2.09
N ARG A 75 -4.25 23.26 2.75
CA ARG A 75 -2.85 22.97 2.38
C ARG A 75 -2.27 21.72 3.01
N GLU A 76 -2.99 21.05 3.87
CA GLU A 76 -2.51 19.88 4.62
C GLU A 76 -2.00 18.72 3.74
N ASN A 77 -2.56 18.56 2.53
CA ASN A 77 -2.15 17.50 1.62
C ASN A 77 -1.37 18.08 0.44
N ALA A 78 -0.05 17.81 0.39
CA ALA A 78 0.83 18.30 -0.68
C ALA A 78 0.61 17.61 -2.04
N ASN A 79 -0.08 16.47 -2.07
CA ASN A 79 -0.28 15.67 -3.29
C ASN A 79 -1.55 16.05 -4.05
N ILE A 80 -2.46 16.82 -3.43
CA ILE A 80 -3.75 17.20 -4.01
C ILE A 80 -3.95 18.69 -3.85
N ASP A 81 -4.26 19.37 -4.94
CA ASP A 81 -4.60 20.78 -4.92
C ASP A 81 -5.95 20.99 -4.21
N GLY A 82 -5.92 21.65 -3.05
CA GLY A 82 -7.09 21.92 -2.22
C GLY A 82 -8.15 22.83 -2.88
N ASP A 83 -7.80 23.57 -3.93
CA ASP A 83 -8.73 24.41 -4.68
C ASP A 83 -9.48 23.65 -5.78
N THR A 84 -9.22 22.35 -5.94
CA THR A 84 -9.97 21.47 -6.85
C THR A 84 -11.19 20.86 -6.18
N ALA A 85 -12.19 20.47 -6.97
CA ALA A 85 -13.38 19.79 -6.46
C ALA A 85 -13.03 18.48 -5.71
N MET A 86 -12.07 17.71 -6.22
CA MET A 86 -11.60 16.49 -5.56
C MET A 86 -10.88 16.80 -4.25
N GLY A 87 -10.01 17.81 -4.23
CA GLY A 87 -9.33 18.25 -3.02
C GLY A 87 -10.30 18.75 -1.95
N THR A 88 -11.31 19.53 -2.34
CA THR A 88 -12.38 19.97 -1.44
C THR A 88 -13.17 18.80 -0.84
N MET A 89 -13.57 17.81 -1.67
CA MET A 89 -14.30 16.63 -1.20
C MET A 89 -13.48 15.77 -0.24
N LEU A 90 -12.20 15.58 -0.53
CA LEU A 90 -11.28 14.87 0.37
C LEU A 90 -11.14 15.59 1.71
N LYS A 91 -11.07 16.91 1.70
CA LYS A 91 -11.00 17.71 2.93
C LYS A 91 -12.28 17.64 3.76
N TYR A 92 -13.45 17.65 3.13
CA TYR A 92 -14.70 17.39 3.85
C TYR A 92 -14.69 16.03 4.53
N GLY A 93 -14.27 14.98 3.83
CA GLY A 93 -14.14 13.62 4.38
C GLY A 93 -13.16 13.55 5.54
N SER A 94 -11.97 14.11 5.36
CA SER A 94 -10.90 14.17 6.37
C SER A 94 -11.38 14.88 7.65
N GLU A 95 -11.89 16.09 7.56
CA GLU A 95 -12.32 16.86 8.73
C GLU A 95 -13.55 16.25 9.43
N GLY A 96 -14.48 15.71 8.66
CA GLY A 96 -15.61 14.95 9.20
C GLY A 96 -15.16 13.70 9.97
N SER A 97 -14.21 12.95 9.42
CA SER A 97 -13.63 11.76 10.05
C SER A 97 -12.87 12.12 11.35
N LYS A 98 -12.02 13.14 11.34
CA LYS A 98 -11.33 13.64 12.53
C LYS A 98 -12.31 13.98 13.66
N GLN A 99 -13.37 14.74 13.34
CA GLN A 99 -14.40 15.11 14.34
C GLN A 99 -15.11 13.86 14.88
N PHE A 100 -15.51 12.95 14.01
CA PHE A 100 -16.14 11.69 14.43
C PHE A 100 -15.24 10.88 15.36
N TYR A 101 -13.96 10.70 14.99
CA TYR A 101 -13.02 9.92 15.79
C TYR A 101 -12.78 10.54 17.17
N GLN A 102 -12.58 11.86 17.26
CA GLN A 102 -12.39 12.57 18.52
C GLN A 102 -13.58 12.46 19.46
N MET A 103 -14.79 12.48 18.91
CA MET A 103 -16.00 12.59 19.73
C MET A 103 -16.60 11.25 20.12
N PHE A 104 -16.50 10.24 19.26
CA PHE A 104 -17.22 8.99 19.43
C PHE A 104 -16.32 7.76 19.66
N VAL A 105 -15.09 7.80 19.19
CA VAL A 105 -14.19 6.64 19.24
C VAL A 105 -13.08 6.83 20.28
N MET A 106 -12.48 8.01 20.30
CA MET A 106 -11.37 8.31 21.20
C MET A 106 -11.84 8.50 22.64
N LYS A 107 -11.01 8.08 23.59
CA LYS A 107 -11.25 8.38 25.00
C LYS A 107 -11.23 9.90 25.22
N PRO A 108 -12.14 10.46 26.05
CA PRO A 108 -12.22 11.90 26.26
C PRO A 108 -10.92 12.57 26.74
N GLU A 109 -10.13 11.87 27.56
CA GLU A 109 -8.83 12.36 28.01
C GLU A 109 -7.83 12.52 26.86
N HIS A 110 -7.79 11.55 25.92
CA HIS A 110 -6.89 11.61 24.75
C HIS A 110 -7.37 12.69 23.77
N ALA A 111 -8.68 12.82 23.57
CA ALA A 111 -9.24 13.87 22.71
C ALA A 111 -8.90 15.26 23.24
N ARG A 112 -9.00 15.48 24.57
CA ARG A 112 -8.59 16.73 25.22
C ARG A 112 -7.10 17.00 25.08
N ALA A 113 -6.24 15.99 25.36
CA ALA A 113 -4.80 16.13 25.25
C ALA A 113 -4.35 16.46 23.82
N HIS A 114 -5.02 15.87 22.81
CA HIS A 114 -4.77 16.22 21.41
C HIS A 114 -5.24 17.64 21.07
N ALA A 115 -6.42 18.04 21.55
CA ALA A 115 -6.97 19.38 21.30
C ALA A 115 -6.19 20.50 22.00
N SER A 116 -5.57 20.21 23.18
CA SER A 116 -4.71 21.15 23.89
C SER A 116 -3.29 21.21 23.35
N GLY A 117 -2.88 20.26 22.48
CA GLY A 117 -1.54 20.17 21.93
C GLY A 117 -0.54 19.43 22.81
N ASP A 118 -0.98 18.77 23.89
CA ASP A 118 -0.11 17.97 24.76
C ASP A 118 0.41 16.71 24.04
N ILE A 119 -0.40 16.16 23.13
CA ILE A 119 -0.05 15.07 22.23
C ILE A 119 -0.53 15.36 20.82
N HIS A 120 0.13 14.77 19.82
CA HIS A 120 -0.34 14.78 18.45
C HIS A 120 -0.66 13.35 17.98
N ILE A 121 -1.88 13.13 17.49
CA ILE A 121 -2.29 11.88 16.87
C ILE A 121 -2.23 12.07 15.37
N HIS A 122 -1.30 11.36 14.74
CA HIS A 122 -1.04 11.44 13.31
C HIS A 122 -2.14 10.73 12.50
N ASP A 123 -2.48 11.26 11.32
CA ASP A 123 -3.44 10.66 10.39
C ASP A 123 -4.78 10.26 11.04
N MET A 124 -5.27 11.10 11.95
CA MET A 124 -6.46 10.82 12.77
C MET A 124 -7.73 10.66 11.93
N ASP A 125 -7.78 11.25 10.76
CA ASP A 125 -8.87 11.11 9.79
C ASP A 125 -9.00 9.69 9.23
N PHE A 126 -7.90 8.95 9.15
CA PHE A 126 -7.88 7.56 8.69
C PHE A 126 -8.06 6.54 9.83
N ALA A 127 -7.85 6.93 11.08
CA ALA A 127 -7.93 6.05 12.23
C ALA A 127 -9.29 5.31 12.38
N PRO A 128 -10.47 5.93 12.14
CA PRO A 128 -11.76 5.23 12.25
C PRO A 128 -11.93 4.07 11.27
N MET A 129 -11.23 4.12 10.15
CA MET A 129 -11.32 3.10 9.09
C MET A 129 -10.34 1.94 9.29
N GLY A 130 -9.50 1.99 10.33
CA GLY A 130 -8.47 0.98 10.58
C GLY A 130 -7.34 0.98 9.56
N THR A 131 -7.12 2.09 8.87
CA THR A 131 -6.07 2.23 7.85
C THR A 131 -4.69 2.23 8.47
N THR A 132 -3.75 1.56 7.82
CA THR A 132 -2.32 1.63 8.19
C THR A 132 -1.70 2.93 7.66
N THR A 133 -0.75 3.48 8.41
CA THR A 133 0.04 4.64 7.99
C THR A 133 1.47 4.20 7.69
N CYS A 134 2.12 4.76 6.67
CA CYS A 134 3.52 4.52 6.32
C CYS A 134 3.94 3.04 6.40
N THR A 135 3.82 2.30 5.31
CA THR A 135 4.11 0.86 5.26
C THR A 135 5.47 0.55 4.64
N GLN A 136 6.04 -0.56 5.08
CA GLN A 136 7.20 -1.19 4.43
C GLN A 136 6.76 -2.48 3.75
N ILE A 137 7.03 -2.58 2.45
CA ILE A 137 6.70 -3.76 1.63
C ILE A 137 7.95 -4.63 1.50
N ASP A 138 7.89 -5.84 2.04
CA ASP A 138 8.93 -6.86 1.86
C ASP A 138 8.59 -7.71 0.63
N LEU A 139 9.14 -7.33 -0.52
CA LEU A 139 8.87 -8.02 -1.79
C LEU A 139 9.39 -9.47 -1.79
N ILE A 140 10.46 -9.79 -1.05
CA ILE A 140 11.00 -11.15 -1.02
C ILE A 140 9.98 -12.09 -0.37
N LYS A 141 9.47 -11.71 0.81
CA LYS A 141 8.43 -12.49 1.50
C LYS A 141 7.11 -12.51 0.73
N LEU A 142 6.75 -11.38 0.12
CA LEU A 142 5.50 -11.27 -0.62
C LEU A 142 5.47 -12.19 -1.86
N PHE A 143 6.63 -12.34 -2.54
CA PHE A 143 6.73 -13.14 -3.74
C PHE A 143 6.98 -14.63 -3.48
N ASP A 144 7.38 -15.01 -2.26
CA ASP A 144 7.56 -16.39 -1.86
C ASP A 144 6.20 -17.11 -1.83
N GLY A 145 6.00 -18.01 -2.79
CA GLY A 145 4.72 -18.70 -3.01
C GLY A 145 3.59 -17.85 -3.61
N GLY A 146 3.82 -16.57 -3.85
CA GLY A 146 2.82 -15.65 -4.37
C GLY A 146 1.93 -15.01 -3.29
N PHE A 147 0.99 -14.14 -3.70
CA PHE A 147 0.13 -13.39 -2.78
C PHE A 147 -1.26 -13.11 -3.36
N SER A 148 -2.17 -12.68 -2.51
CA SER A 148 -3.53 -12.24 -2.90
C SER A 148 -3.75 -10.78 -2.53
N THR A 149 -4.40 -10.04 -3.43
CA THR A 149 -4.84 -8.65 -3.22
C THR A 149 -6.32 -8.54 -2.84
N GLY A 150 -6.98 -9.65 -2.55
CA GLY A 150 -8.44 -9.72 -2.35
C GLY A 150 -9.23 -9.91 -3.65
N HIS A 151 -8.64 -9.67 -4.81
CA HIS A 151 -9.27 -9.82 -6.13
C HIS A 151 -8.79 -11.07 -6.90
N GLY A 152 -8.04 -11.94 -6.26
CA GLY A 152 -7.46 -13.15 -6.83
C GLY A 152 -6.06 -13.43 -6.29
N THR A 153 -5.52 -14.60 -6.63
CA THR A 153 -4.20 -15.03 -6.20
C THR A 153 -3.18 -14.86 -7.33
N LEU A 154 -2.09 -14.21 -7.03
CA LEU A 154 -0.93 -14.04 -7.89
C LEU A 154 0.11 -15.09 -7.53
N ARG A 155 0.60 -15.82 -8.53
CA ARG A 155 1.64 -16.83 -8.34
C ARG A 155 3.01 -16.20 -8.10
N GLU A 156 3.94 -16.98 -7.59
CA GLU A 156 5.35 -16.61 -7.51
C GLU A 156 5.89 -16.20 -8.89
N PRO A 157 6.60 -15.07 -9.01
CA PRO A 157 7.16 -14.61 -10.28
C PRO A 157 8.39 -15.47 -10.68
N ASN A 158 8.58 -15.67 -11.97
CA ASN A 158 9.63 -16.55 -12.52
C ASN A 158 10.61 -15.86 -13.46
N ASP A 159 10.44 -14.57 -13.74
CA ASP A 159 11.38 -13.76 -14.52
C ASP A 159 11.31 -12.29 -14.12
N ILE A 160 12.29 -11.49 -14.56
CA ILE A 160 12.39 -10.08 -14.16
C ILE A 160 11.15 -9.27 -14.55
N ALA A 161 10.52 -9.56 -15.69
CA ALA A 161 9.32 -8.85 -16.12
C ALA A 161 8.13 -9.12 -15.17
N SER A 162 7.94 -10.38 -14.73
CA SER A 162 6.93 -10.71 -13.74
C SER A 162 7.26 -10.17 -12.35
N TYR A 163 8.54 -10.11 -11.93
CA TYR A 163 8.96 -9.49 -10.68
C TYR A 163 8.60 -8.00 -10.63
N THR A 164 8.90 -7.25 -11.68
CA THR A 164 8.57 -5.81 -11.76
C THR A 164 7.07 -5.57 -11.87
N ALA A 165 6.34 -6.39 -12.64
CA ALA A 165 4.88 -6.28 -12.74
C ALA A 165 4.19 -6.54 -11.38
N LEU A 166 4.60 -7.57 -10.65
CA LEU A 166 4.05 -7.86 -9.33
C LEU A 166 4.45 -6.82 -8.28
N ALA A 167 5.62 -6.20 -8.38
CA ALA A 167 6.00 -5.08 -7.54
C ALA A 167 5.05 -3.88 -7.75
N CYS A 168 4.71 -3.56 -9.00
CA CYS A 168 3.70 -2.54 -9.33
C CYS A 168 2.35 -2.86 -8.67
N ILE A 169 1.89 -4.11 -8.82
CA ILE A 169 0.59 -4.54 -8.26
C ILE A 169 0.61 -4.46 -6.73
N ALA A 170 1.71 -4.84 -6.09
CA ALA A 170 1.85 -4.75 -4.64
C ALA A 170 1.75 -3.29 -4.15
N ILE A 171 2.45 -2.35 -4.80
CA ILE A 171 2.40 -0.93 -4.49
C ILE A 171 0.98 -0.39 -4.70
N GLN A 172 0.36 -0.70 -5.84
CA GLN A 172 -0.97 -0.21 -6.19
C GLN A 172 -2.06 -0.76 -5.28
N SER A 173 -1.99 -2.05 -4.94
CA SER A 173 -2.94 -2.66 -4.02
C SER A 173 -2.83 -2.05 -2.63
N ASN A 174 -1.61 -1.89 -2.11
CA ASN A 174 -1.39 -1.30 -0.79
C ASN A 174 -1.82 0.16 -0.72
N GLN A 175 -1.75 0.91 -1.81
CA GLN A 175 -2.17 2.32 -1.87
C GLN A 175 -3.65 2.53 -1.51
N ASN A 176 -4.51 1.55 -1.76
CA ASN A 176 -5.93 1.65 -1.47
C ASN A 176 -6.25 1.49 0.03
N ASP A 177 -5.39 0.79 0.77
CA ASP A 177 -5.64 0.41 2.16
C ASP A 177 -4.75 1.17 3.16
N GLN A 178 -3.95 2.12 2.68
CA GLN A 178 -2.96 2.82 3.49
C GLN A 178 -2.98 4.33 3.21
N HIS A 179 -2.60 5.12 4.21
CA HIS A 179 -2.32 6.54 4.10
C HIS A 179 -0.87 6.82 4.47
N GLY A 180 -0.18 7.63 3.64
CA GLY A 180 1.23 7.98 3.86
C GLY A 180 2.19 7.31 2.89
N GLY A 181 3.46 7.25 3.25
CA GLY A 181 4.54 6.75 2.39
C GLY A 181 4.59 5.23 2.32
N GLN A 182 4.99 4.73 1.17
CA GLN A 182 5.35 3.33 0.98
C GLN A 182 6.85 3.22 0.75
N SER A 183 7.50 2.26 1.39
CA SER A 183 8.91 1.98 1.16
C SER A 183 9.16 0.50 0.88
N ILE A 184 10.15 0.24 0.03
CA ILE A 184 10.59 -1.11 -0.32
C ILE A 184 12.10 -1.15 -0.05
N VAL A 185 12.48 -1.65 1.13
CA VAL A 185 13.88 -1.60 1.60
C VAL A 185 14.77 -2.67 0.96
N ASN A 186 14.18 -3.70 0.35
CA ASN A 186 14.88 -4.82 -0.27
C ASN A 186 14.57 -4.96 -1.77
N PHE A 187 14.27 -3.84 -2.44
CA PHE A 187 13.88 -3.83 -3.85
C PHE A 187 14.94 -4.46 -4.76
N ASP A 188 16.19 -4.07 -4.58
CA ASP A 188 17.34 -4.58 -5.35
C ASP A 188 17.55 -6.08 -5.16
N TYR A 189 17.46 -6.59 -3.93
CA TYR A 189 17.55 -8.03 -3.65
C TYR A 189 16.40 -8.81 -4.29
N ALA A 190 15.17 -8.33 -4.21
CA ALA A 190 14.04 -8.97 -4.86
C ALA A 190 14.21 -9.00 -6.38
N MET A 191 14.61 -7.90 -7.00
CA MET A 191 14.83 -7.81 -8.44
C MET A 191 16.01 -8.68 -8.87
N ALA A 192 17.08 -8.80 -8.08
CA ALA A 192 18.22 -9.67 -8.36
C ALA A 192 17.80 -11.14 -8.48
N ILE A 193 16.82 -11.61 -7.70
CA ILE A 193 16.26 -12.96 -7.85
C ILE A 193 15.60 -13.11 -9.23
N GLY A 194 14.81 -12.12 -9.65
CA GLY A 194 14.17 -12.11 -10.97
C GLY A 194 15.18 -12.10 -12.13
N VAL A 195 16.25 -11.31 -12.00
CA VAL A 195 17.36 -11.28 -12.97
C VAL A 195 18.06 -12.64 -13.06
N ARG A 196 18.36 -13.28 -11.93
CA ARG A 196 18.97 -14.62 -11.90
C ARG A 196 18.08 -15.68 -12.56
N LYS A 197 16.78 -15.70 -12.27
CA LYS A 197 15.83 -16.61 -12.90
C LYS A 197 15.76 -16.38 -14.42
N THR A 198 15.77 -15.13 -14.86
CA THR A 198 15.78 -14.73 -16.26
C THR A 198 17.07 -15.19 -16.95
N PHE A 199 18.22 -14.93 -16.35
CA PHE A 199 19.52 -15.35 -16.87
C PHE A 199 19.59 -16.88 -17.05
N LYS A 200 19.23 -17.64 -16.01
CA LYS A 200 19.22 -19.11 -16.03
C LYS A 200 18.38 -19.63 -17.21
N ARG A 201 17.17 -19.09 -17.39
CA ARG A 201 16.28 -19.48 -18.49
C ARG A 201 16.89 -19.17 -19.86
N ILE A 202 17.35 -17.93 -20.07
CA ILE A 202 17.92 -17.49 -21.35
C ILE A 202 19.23 -18.23 -21.65
N TYR A 203 20.07 -18.44 -20.65
CA TYR A 203 21.30 -19.22 -20.81
C TYR A 203 21.00 -20.64 -21.33
N ARG A 204 20.09 -21.35 -20.68
CA ARG A 204 19.72 -22.71 -21.06
C ARG A 204 19.10 -22.79 -22.45
N GLN A 205 18.26 -21.81 -22.81
CA GLN A 205 17.71 -21.71 -24.17
C GLN A 205 18.80 -21.54 -25.22
N ASN A 206 19.76 -20.65 -24.99
CA ASN A 206 20.85 -20.40 -25.91
C ASN A 206 21.84 -21.57 -25.96
N LEU A 207 22.07 -22.26 -24.84
CA LEU A 207 22.91 -23.43 -24.76
C LEU A 207 22.30 -24.61 -25.57
N ALA A 208 21.02 -24.88 -25.34
CA ALA A 208 20.31 -25.92 -26.10
C ALA A 208 20.33 -25.62 -27.60
N ARG A 209 20.08 -24.35 -28.00
CA ARG A 209 20.18 -23.94 -29.40
C ARG A 209 21.57 -24.11 -29.98
N ALA A 210 22.63 -23.78 -29.24
CA ALA A 210 24.01 -23.96 -29.72
C ALA A 210 24.38 -25.43 -29.93
N VAL A 211 23.98 -26.31 -28.99
CA VAL A 211 24.20 -27.75 -29.10
C VAL A 211 23.46 -28.35 -30.27
N MET A 212 22.21 -27.99 -30.50
CA MET A 212 21.41 -28.46 -31.62
C MET A 212 21.96 -28.02 -32.96
N LEU A 213 22.44 -26.80 -33.07
CA LEU A 213 23.10 -26.31 -34.30
C LEU A 213 24.39 -27.12 -34.56
N LEU A 214 25.10 -27.54 -33.52
CA LEU A 214 26.28 -28.36 -33.64
C LEU A 214 25.93 -29.77 -34.12
N GLU A 215 24.84 -30.36 -33.69
CA GLU A 215 24.36 -31.70 -34.06
C GLU A 215 23.55 -31.73 -35.36
N GLY A 216 23.26 -30.60 -35.96
CA GLY A 216 22.53 -30.48 -37.22
C GLY A 216 21.02 -30.76 -37.13
N GLU A 217 20.44 -30.56 -35.97
CA GLU A 217 18.99 -30.70 -35.72
C GLU A 217 18.15 -29.76 -36.59
N SER A 218 17.11 -30.30 -37.21
CA SER A 218 16.22 -29.54 -38.13
C SER A 218 15.04 -28.82 -37.46
N ASP A 219 14.64 -29.24 -36.25
CA ASP A 219 13.58 -28.61 -35.45
C ASP A 219 14.09 -28.25 -34.04
N PRO A 220 14.79 -27.11 -33.91
CA PRO A 220 15.38 -26.72 -32.63
C PRO A 220 14.34 -26.36 -31.54
N GLU A 221 13.12 -25.94 -31.89
CA GLU A 221 12.16 -25.48 -30.90
C GLU A 221 11.58 -26.61 -30.03
N SER A 222 11.18 -27.71 -30.65
CA SER A 222 10.65 -28.87 -29.94
C SER A 222 11.70 -29.55 -29.09
N ALA A 223 12.93 -29.72 -29.64
CA ALA A 223 14.04 -30.30 -28.95
C ALA A 223 14.55 -29.41 -27.78
N ILE A 224 14.58 -28.09 -27.94
CA ILE A 224 14.90 -27.12 -26.86
C ILE A 224 13.98 -27.34 -25.66
N LYS A 225 12.67 -27.46 -25.89
CA LYS A 225 11.69 -27.61 -24.81
C LYS A 225 11.91 -28.90 -24.02
N ALA A 226 12.19 -30.02 -24.71
CA ALA A 226 12.45 -31.30 -24.07
C ALA A 226 13.78 -31.30 -23.28
N ASN A 227 14.83 -30.69 -23.83
CA ASN A 227 16.15 -30.65 -23.19
C ASN A 227 16.20 -29.67 -22.00
N LEU A 228 15.48 -28.54 -22.07
CA LEU A 228 15.39 -27.62 -20.93
C LEU A 228 14.81 -28.28 -19.68
N GLN A 229 13.82 -29.14 -19.84
CA GLN A 229 13.23 -29.86 -18.70
C GLN A 229 14.23 -30.83 -18.07
N LYS A 230 15.03 -31.52 -18.89
CA LYS A 230 16.08 -32.45 -18.39
C LYS A 230 17.19 -31.68 -17.65
N ILE A 231 17.73 -30.62 -18.26
CA ILE A 231 18.79 -29.80 -17.66
C ILE A 231 18.32 -29.23 -16.32
N GLU A 232 17.07 -28.78 -16.24
CA GLU A 232 16.52 -28.24 -15.01
C GLU A 232 16.34 -29.29 -13.91
N ALA A 233 15.90 -30.50 -14.27
CA ALA A 233 15.72 -31.61 -13.33
C ALA A 233 17.04 -32.12 -12.75
N GLU A 234 18.10 -32.20 -13.57
CA GLU A 234 19.38 -32.82 -13.18
C GLU A 234 20.35 -31.83 -12.53
N THR A 235 20.42 -30.60 -12.99
CA THR A 235 21.37 -29.61 -12.44
C THR A 235 20.86 -28.83 -11.27
N GLY A 236 19.56 -28.54 -11.20
CA GLY A 236 18.93 -27.79 -10.09
C GLY A 236 19.55 -26.39 -9.77
N LEU A 237 20.60 -26.02 -10.50
CA LEU A 237 21.46 -24.89 -10.21
C LEU A 237 20.83 -23.56 -10.61
N TYR A 238 20.89 -22.63 -9.71
CA TYR A 238 20.62 -21.21 -9.97
C TYR A 238 21.95 -20.51 -10.15
N PRO A 239 22.33 -20.08 -11.38
CA PRO A 239 23.57 -19.33 -11.52
C PRO A 239 23.44 -18.02 -10.74
N LYS A 240 24.41 -17.79 -9.88
CA LYS A 240 24.68 -16.43 -9.44
C LYS A 240 25.32 -15.73 -10.63
N LEU A 241 24.94 -14.47 -10.90
CA LEU A 241 25.59 -13.69 -11.95
C LEU A 241 27.10 -13.54 -11.70
N GLU A 242 27.49 -13.60 -10.42
CA GLU A 242 28.87 -13.51 -9.94
C GLU A 242 29.64 -14.83 -10.03
N ASP A 243 28.96 -15.97 -10.29
CA ASP A 243 29.54 -17.32 -10.27
C ASP A 243 29.16 -18.10 -11.52
N CYS A 244 29.40 -17.48 -12.68
CA CYS A 244 29.08 -18.11 -13.97
C CYS A 244 30.01 -19.28 -14.31
N GLU A 245 31.25 -19.28 -13.84
CA GLU A 245 32.21 -20.35 -14.10
C GLU A 245 31.78 -21.63 -13.42
N ALA A 246 31.42 -21.62 -12.16
CA ALA A 246 30.90 -22.78 -11.44
C ALA A 246 29.66 -23.38 -12.12
N TYR A 247 28.79 -22.51 -12.68
CA TYR A 247 27.63 -22.96 -13.43
C TYR A 247 28.04 -23.69 -14.75
N PHE A 248 29.01 -23.17 -15.46
CA PHE A 248 29.54 -23.84 -16.66
C PHE A 248 30.15 -25.18 -16.35
N GLU A 249 30.94 -25.29 -15.31
CA GLU A 249 31.53 -26.54 -14.89
C GLU A 249 30.46 -27.57 -14.51
N ALA A 250 29.38 -27.18 -13.88
CA ALA A 250 28.28 -28.07 -13.54
C ALA A 250 27.47 -28.53 -14.76
N GLU A 251 27.33 -27.72 -15.80
CA GLU A 251 26.59 -28.07 -17.03
C GLU A 251 27.46 -28.93 -18.00
N LEU A 252 28.77 -28.81 -17.95
CA LEU A 252 29.68 -29.52 -18.90
C LEU A 252 29.56 -31.04 -18.83
N PRO A 253 29.59 -31.70 -17.67
CA PRO A 253 29.44 -33.18 -17.62
C PRO A 253 28.13 -33.64 -18.25
N PHE A 254 27.04 -32.92 -18.01
CA PHE A 254 25.73 -33.22 -18.60
C PHE A 254 25.76 -33.13 -20.14
N LEU A 255 26.40 -32.09 -20.68
CA LEU A 255 26.52 -31.90 -22.13
C LEU A 255 27.36 -33.00 -22.79
N LEU A 256 28.49 -33.42 -22.16
CA LEU A 256 29.34 -34.49 -22.65
C LEU A 256 28.63 -35.84 -22.64
N GLU A 257 27.81 -36.11 -21.64
CA GLU A 257 27.03 -37.33 -21.53
C GLU A 257 25.93 -37.42 -22.59
N HIS A 258 25.24 -36.36 -22.86
CA HIS A 258 23.99 -36.36 -23.63
C HIS A 258 24.16 -35.96 -25.10
N TYR A 259 25.22 -35.24 -25.45
CA TYR A 259 25.35 -34.65 -26.79
C TYR A 259 26.65 -34.97 -27.49
N SER A 260 27.79 -34.55 -27.00
CA SER A 260 29.07 -34.72 -27.66
C SER A 260 30.16 -35.09 -26.68
N GLN A 261 31.13 -35.90 -27.14
CA GLN A 261 32.32 -36.25 -26.38
C GLN A 261 33.47 -35.24 -26.57
N ASP A 262 33.28 -34.22 -27.42
CA ASP A 262 34.28 -33.18 -27.61
C ASP A 262 34.06 -32.03 -26.59
N GLU A 263 34.88 -32.06 -25.53
CA GLU A 263 34.86 -31.04 -24.48
C GLU A 263 35.11 -29.64 -25.00
N ALA A 264 35.98 -29.48 -26.02
CA ALA A 264 36.29 -28.16 -26.56
C ALA A 264 35.12 -27.54 -27.32
N GLU A 265 34.32 -28.34 -28.01
CA GLU A 265 33.08 -27.90 -28.68
C GLU A 265 32.01 -27.54 -27.65
N MET A 266 31.82 -28.37 -26.65
CA MET A 266 30.85 -28.08 -25.57
C MET A 266 31.20 -26.80 -24.82
N ARG A 267 32.48 -26.57 -24.51
CA ARG A 267 32.92 -25.29 -23.90
C ARG A 267 32.71 -24.08 -24.81
N LYS A 268 32.79 -24.23 -26.13
CA LYS A 268 32.42 -23.16 -27.06
C LYS A 268 30.94 -22.84 -27.01
N CYS A 269 30.07 -23.87 -26.96
CA CYS A 269 28.63 -23.73 -26.80
C CYS A 269 28.29 -23.01 -25.49
N GLN A 270 28.92 -23.38 -24.37
CA GLN A 270 28.73 -22.72 -23.08
C GLN A 270 29.10 -21.21 -23.14
N LYS A 271 30.31 -20.91 -23.67
CA LYS A 271 30.76 -19.51 -23.80
C LYS A 271 29.84 -18.66 -24.68
N PHE A 272 29.37 -19.22 -25.79
CA PHE A 272 28.40 -18.56 -26.66
C PHE A 272 27.07 -18.30 -25.95
N ALA A 273 26.54 -19.34 -25.29
CA ALA A 273 25.29 -19.25 -24.57
C ALA A 273 25.35 -18.18 -23.42
N HIS A 274 26.49 -18.18 -22.70
CA HIS A 274 26.73 -17.20 -21.66
C HIS A 274 26.75 -15.75 -22.18
N ALA A 275 27.56 -15.50 -23.23
CA ALA A 275 27.68 -14.15 -23.80
C ALA A 275 26.33 -13.63 -24.30
N ARG A 276 25.52 -14.49 -24.90
CA ARG A 276 24.17 -14.13 -25.31
C ARG A 276 23.22 -13.92 -24.12
N ALA A 277 23.27 -14.81 -23.12
CA ALA A 277 22.42 -14.69 -21.94
C ALA A 277 22.69 -13.40 -21.17
N CYS A 278 23.93 -12.99 -20.99
CA CYS A 278 24.26 -11.70 -20.39
C CYS A 278 23.56 -10.55 -21.15
N LYS A 279 23.76 -10.46 -22.44
CA LYS A 279 23.22 -9.39 -23.29
C LYS A 279 21.67 -9.38 -23.30
N GLU A 280 21.06 -10.53 -23.41
CA GLU A 280 19.60 -10.65 -23.47
C GLU A 280 18.96 -10.42 -22.11
N THR A 281 19.61 -10.83 -21.02
CA THR A 281 19.16 -10.54 -19.64
C THR A 281 19.24 -9.06 -19.31
N ASP A 282 20.35 -8.39 -19.69
CA ASP A 282 20.48 -6.94 -19.50
C ASP A 282 19.37 -6.19 -20.24
N ARG A 283 19.11 -6.57 -21.48
CA ARG A 283 18.01 -5.98 -22.24
C ARG A 283 16.64 -6.21 -21.60
N ALA A 284 16.36 -7.42 -21.15
CA ALA A 284 15.10 -7.77 -20.50
C ALA A 284 14.94 -7.00 -19.17
N THR A 285 16.02 -6.85 -18.40
CA THR A 285 16.04 -6.11 -17.15
C THR A 285 15.78 -4.63 -17.40
N TYR A 286 16.43 -4.03 -18.39
CA TYR A 286 16.20 -2.64 -18.75
C TYR A 286 14.75 -2.39 -19.14
N GLN A 287 14.19 -3.23 -20.02
CA GLN A 287 12.79 -3.12 -20.45
C GLN A 287 11.79 -3.29 -19.29
N ALA A 288 12.07 -4.20 -18.37
CA ALA A 288 11.25 -4.41 -17.19
C ALA A 288 11.26 -3.20 -16.24
N MET A 289 12.43 -2.57 -16.04
CA MET A 289 12.56 -1.38 -15.22
C MET A 289 11.92 -0.15 -15.87
N GLU A 290 12.04 0.02 -17.18
CA GLU A 290 11.31 1.07 -17.91
C GLU A 290 9.80 0.91 -17.76
N ALA A 291 9.29 -0.31 -17.92
CA ALA A 291 7.85 -0.59 -17.74
C ALA A 291 7.38 -0.31 -16.30
N LEU A 292 8.18 -0.66 -15.30
CA LEU A 292 7.88 -0.34 -13.89
C LEU A 292 7.77 1.17 -13.67
N ILE A 293 8.78 1.93 -14.11
CA ILE A 293 8.80 3.39 -13.98
C ILE A 293 7.62 4.02 -14.70
N HIS A 294 7.35 3.58 -15.94
CA HIS A 294 6.21 4.07 -16.72
C HIS A 294 4.88 3.81 -16.01
N ASN A 295 4.67 2.61 -15.49
CA ASN A 295 3.43 2.24 -14.79
C ASN A 295 3.26 3.05 -13.51
N LEU A 296 4.31 3.23 -12.70
CA LEU A 296 4.27 4.04 -11.49
C LEU A 296 3.97 5.52 -11.80
N ASN A 297 4.60 6.09 -12.82
CA ASN A 297 4.34 7.46 -13.24
C ASN A 297 2.92 7.65 -13.77
N THR A 298 2.38 6.67 -14.50
CA THR A 298 1.00 6.72 -14.99
C THR A 298 -0.03 6.63 -13.86
N MET A 299 0.27 5.89 -12.81
CA MET A 299 -0.56 5.85 -11.60
C MET A 299 -0.58 7.21 -10.90
N HIS A 300 0.58 7.85 -10.75
CA HIS A 300 0.71 9.16 -10.10
C HIS A 300 -0.01 10.29 -10.86
N SER A 301 -0.07 10.21 -12.17
CA SER A 301 -0.75 11.22 -13.00
C SER A 301 -2.27 11.05 -13.08
N ARG A 302 -2.82 9.97 -12.53
CA ARG A 302 -4.26 9.67 -12.47
C ARG A 302 -4.85 9.78 -11.05
N ALA A 303 -4.02 9.96 -10.04
CA ALA A 303 -4.41 10.23 -8.66
C ALA A 303 -4.48 11.73 -8.41
#